data_ef43ee83a5a0263afbcb51174ddc5ee9
#
_entry.id   ef43ee83a5a0263afbcb51174ddc5ee9
#
_cell.length_a   1.000
_cell.length_b   1.000
_cell.length_c   1.000
_cell.angle_alpha   90.00
_cell.angle_beta   90.00
_cell.angle_gamma   90.00
#
_symmetry.space_group_name_H-M   'P 1'
#
loop_
_entity.id
_entity.type
_entity.pdbx_description
1 polymer ?
#
loop_
_entity_poly.entity_id
_entity_poly.type
_entity_poly.pdbx_seq_one_letter_code
_entity_poly.pdbx_strand_id
1 'polypeptide(L)'
;MKKQSNYLKIIYFIKFFADALFSGYLSMFFASKIDRFSFEYGVLLGVIPFCALIGNFIWGLFSKNLKKNLLLVKIIISLESIAMLLFITIGNDFVTLLISTILFGLFNSPCFSMQDGIGSTYSKEENVPYQSIRYMGSCGYLFALIVGAGLISLFKNNYVYIFLIALILNLICLILWFFIKPFENVTSEEKKKVTFLETISNKTFILYFIAYVLIIGCSNVADSYLFSRLLEANIQEYQYSLVFASEVLLEIIVLIMSTRFLKEKYYVMFLKISVSILCLRSLLLGLDLPLTFLISFACLRGIGWGGFLSVHILILRKIVSNKLITKAISLLTVALSLVNGLMTLFGTKIYSFLGINNFYLLLGGIQLIGIIIIFVMKFKFKEDCINK
;
A
#
# COMPACT_ATOMS: atom_id res chain seq x y z
N MET A 1 4.38 34.93 3.43
CA MET A 1 3.71 33.91 2.58
C MET A 1 3.40 32.68 3.46
N LYS A 2 2.19 32.13 3.41
CA LYS A 2 1.90 30.84 4.08
C LYS A 2 2.78 29.77 3.43
N LYS A 3 3.47 28.95 4.22
CA LYS A 3 4.34 27.88 3.70
C LYS A 3 3.52 26.92 2.84
N GLN A 4 4.01 26.56 1.67
CA GLN A 4 3.34 25.64 0.73
C GLN A 4 3.17 24.24 1.36
N SER A 5 4.09 23.87 2.27
CA SER A 5 3.99 22.63 3.06
C SER A 5 2.68 22.51 3.84
N ASN A 6 2.06 23.60 4.29
CA ASN A 6 0.77 23.56 4.98
C ASN A 6 -0.38 23.20 4.03
N TYR A 7 -0.37 23.71 2.80
CA TYR A 7 -1.32 23.28 1.77
C TYR A 7 -1.13 21.80 1.41
N LEU A 8 0.13 21.35 1.29
CA LEU A 8 0.43 19.94 1.05
C LEU A 8 -0.09 19.03 2.16
N LYS A 9 -0.01 19.42 3.42
CA LYS A 9 -0.59 18.66 4.54
C LYS A 9 -2.11 18.44 4.35
N ILE A 10 -2.82 19.48 3.95
CA ILE A 10 -4.27 19.39 3.68
C ILE A 10 -4.54 18.50 2.47
N ILE A 11 -3.75 18.65 1.39
CA ILE A 11 -3.85 17.82 0.19
C ILE A 11 -3.61 16.34 0.52
N TYR A 12 -2.58 16.03 1.32
CA TYR A 12 -2.31 14.66 1.76
C TYR A 12 -3.48 14.09 2.57
N PHE A 13 -4.00 14.86 3.52
CA PHE A 13 -5.15 14.43 4.31
C PHE A 13 -6.36 14.10 3.42
N ILE A 14 -6.76 15.03 2.54
CA ILE A 14 -7.95 14.87 1.69
C ILE A 14 -7.74 13.77 0.64
N LYS A 15 -6.56 13.69 0.01
CA LYS A 15 -6.27 12.65 -0.99
C LYS A 15 -6.33 11.24 -0.39
N PHE A 16 -5.70 11.05 0.77
CA PHE A 16 -5.72 9.76 1.44
C PHE A 16 -7.09 9.44 2.03
N PHE A 17 -7.85 10.45 2.44
CA PHE A 17 -9.24 10.28 2.85
C PHE A 17 -10.11 9.80 1.67
N ALA A 18 -10.01 10.46 0.52
CA ALA A 18 -10.75 10.08 -0.68
C ALA A 18 -10.39 8.67 -1.15
N ASP A 19 -9.09 8.36 -1.15
CA ASP A 19 -8.60 7.04 -1.54
C ASP A 19 -9.10 5.93 -0.62
N ALA A 20 -9.04 6.12 0.69
CA ALA A 20 -9.52 5.12 1.64
C ALA A 20 -11.03 4.87 1.54
N LEU A 21 -11.83 5.91 1.26
CA LEU A 21 -13.26 5.75 0.97
C LEU A 21 -13.54 5.05 -0.37
N PHE A 22 -12.60 5.06 -1.29
CA PHE A 22 -12.78 4.41 -2.58
C PHE A 22 -12.11 3.03 -2.60
N SER A 23 -10.79 2.98 -2.53
CA SER A 23 -10.00 1.75 -2.65
C SER A 23 -10.22 0.79 -1.48
N GLY A 24 -10.44 1.33 -0.29
CA GLY A 24 -10.72 0.53 0.91
C GLY A 24 -12.01 -0.28 0.85
N TYR A 25 -12.96 0.12 -0.01
CA TYR A 25 -14.26 -0.54 -0.15
C TYR A 25 -14.42 -1.28 -1.48
N LEU A 26 -13.41 -1.28 -2.37
CA LEU A 26 -13.50 -1.94 -3.68
C LEU A 26 -13.75 -3.45 -3.58
N SER A 27 -13.07 -4.16 -2.68
CA SER A 27 -13.27 -5.60 -2.51
C SER A 27 -14.70 -5.95 -2.07
N MET A 28 -15.27 -5.14 -1.19
CA MET A 28 -16.67 -5.28 -0.74
C MET A 28 -17.64 -4.98 -1.89
N PHE A 29 -17.39 -3.91 -2.63
CA PHE A 29 -18.18 -3.53 -3.80
C PHE A 29 -18.14 -4.61 -4.88
N PHE A 30 -16.98 -5.16 -5.20
CA PHE A 30 -16.86 -6.27 -6.15
C PHE A 30 -17.61 -7.51 -5.66
N ALA A 31 -17.50 -7.86 -4.37
CA ALA A 31 -18.24 -8.98 -3.79
C ALA A 31 -19.77 -8.78 -3.78
N SER A 32 -20.25 -7.53 -3.82
CA SER A 32 -21.69 -7.22 -3.96
C SER A 32 -22.22 -7.35 -5.39
N LYS A 33 -21.33 -7.36 -6.40
CA LYS A 33 -21.68 -7.39 -7.82
C LYS A 33 -21.35 -8.72 -8.50
N ILE A 34 -20.32 -9.40 -8.04
CA ILE A 34 -19.78 -10.63 -8.65
C ILE A 34 -19.58 -11.66 -7.53
N ASP A 35 -19.82 -12.92 -7.85
CA ASP A 35 -19.54 -13.99 -6.89
C ASP A 35 -18.05 -13.99 -6.52
N ARG A 36 -17.80 -13.87 -5.20
CA ARG A 36 -16.45 -13.85 -4.61
C ARG A 36 -15.63 -15.13 -4.84
N PHE A 37 -16.29 -16.23 -5.21
CA PHE A 37 -15.64 -17.48 -5.57
C PHE A 37 -15.30 -17.56 -7.06
N SER A 38 -15.80 -16.62 -7.87
CA SER A 38 -15.56 -16.59 -9.30
C SER A 38 -14.13 -16.15 -9.65
N PHE A 39 -13.63 -16.61 -10.80
CA PHE A 39 -12.36 -16.14 -11.33
C PHE A 39 -12.38 -14.63 -11.63
N GLU A 40 -13.53 -14.10 -12.02
CA GLU A 40 -13.75 -12.68 -12.33
C GLU A 40 -13.46 -11.78 -11.13
N TYR A 41 -13.87 -12.19 -9.92
CA TYR A 41 -13.54 -11.47 -8.70
C TYR A 41 -12.03 -11.40 -8.46
N GLY A 42 -11.30 -12.51 -8.65
CA GLY A 42 -9.84 -12.55 -8.56
C GLY A 42 -9.15 -11.66 -9.61
N VAL A 43 -9.71 -11.61 -10.84
CA VAL A 43 -9.22 -10.72 -11.89
C VAL A 43 -9.35 -9.26 -11.49
N LEU A 44 -10.50 -8.84 -10.96
CA LEU A 44 -10.71 -7.44 -10.52
C LEU A 44 -9.73 -7.03 -9.43
N LEU A 45 -9.50 -7.87 -8.44
CA LEU A 45 -8.53 -7.59 -7.38
C LEU A 45 -7.08 -7.64 -7.88
N GLY A 46 -6.76 -8.61 -8.75
CA GLY A 46 -5.40 -8.84 -9.22
C GLY A 46 -4.92 -7.84 -10.27
N VAL A 47 -5.82 -7.24 -11.05
CA VAL A 47 -5.43 -6.29 -12.10
C VAL A 47 -4.91 -4.97 -11.55
N ILE A 48 -5.35 -4.57 -10.35
CA ILE A 48 -4.93 -3.29 -9.73
C ILE A 48 -3.41 -3.19 -9.56
N PRO A 49 -2.70 -4.15 -8.93
CA PRO A 49 -1.25 -4.06 -8.79
C PRO A 49 -0.50 -4.12 -10.13
N PHE A 50 -1.00 -4.81 -11.15
CA PHE A 50 -0.42 -4.76 -12.50
C PHE A 50 -0.56 -3.39 -13.14
N CYS A 51 -1.76 -2.80 -13.07
CA CYS A 51 -2.00 -1.46 -13.58
C CYS A 51 -1.19 -0.40 -12.82
N ALA A 52 -1.03 -0.55 -11.51
CA ALA A 52 -0.18 0.31 -10.70
C ALA A 52 1.29 0.28 -11.18
N LEU A 53 1.82 -0.91 -11.48
CA LEU A 53 3.18 -1.07 -12.02
C LEU A 53 3.32 -0.36 -13.36
N ILE A 54 2.42 -0.63 -14.31
CA ILE A 54 2.42 -0.04 -15.65
C ILE A 54 2.25 1.48 -15.56
N GLY A 55 1.30 1.94 -14.75
CA GLY A 55 1.03 3.35 -14.52
C GLY A 55 2.24 4.09 -13.96
N ASN A 56 2.87 3.57 -12.90
CA ASN A 56 4.07 4.17 -12.33
C ASN A 56 5.23 4.26 -13.35
N PHE A 57 5.38 3.24 -14.21
CA PHE A 57 6.39 3.25 -15.27
C PHE A 57 6.09 4.35 -16.29
N ILE A 58 4.87 4.35 -16.86
CA ILE A 58 4.45 5.32 -17.90
C ILE A 58 4.58 6.76 -17.37
N TRP A 59 3.95 7.06 -16.25
CA TRP A 59 3.95 8.42 -15.68
C TRP A 59 5.34 8.84 -15.19
N GLY A 60 6.16 7.89 -14.73
CA GLY A 60 7.56 8.12 -14.38
C GLY A 60 8.41 8.62 -15.55
N LEU A 61 8.15 8.16 -16.77
CA LEU A 61 8.86 8.64 -17.98
C LEU A 61 8.60 10.12 -18.27
N PHE A 62 7.43 10.62 -17.91
CA PHE A 62 7.05 12.02 -18.10
C PHE A 62 7.52 12.94 -16.96
N SER A 63 7.90 12.38 -15.81
CA SER A 63 8.39 13.12 -14.65
C SER A 63 9.80 13.65 -14.90
N LYS A 64 9.95 14.97 -15.10
CA LYS A 64 11.24 15.61 -15.42
C LYS A 64 11.68 16.66 -14.38
N ASN A 65 10.80 17.55 -14.00
CA ASN A 65 11.06 18.65 -13.09
C ASN A 65 9.81 19.00 -12.28
N LEU A 66 9.96 19.80 -11.21
CA LEU A 66 8.88 20.14 -10.30
C LEU A 66 7.65 20.75 -11.02
N LYS A 67 7.87 21.71 -11.93
CA LYS A 67 6.79 22.37 -12.68
C LYS A 67 5.99 21.36 -13.51
N LYS A 68 6.67 20.43 -14.17
CA LYS A 68 6.02 19.37 -14.96
C LYS A 68 5.31 18.36 -14.07
N ASN A 69 5.91 18.00 -12.93
CA ASN A 69 5.29 17.07 -11.98
C ASN A 69 4.01 17.66 -11.36
N LEU A 70 3.96 18.97 -11.08
CA LEU A 70 2.74 19.67 -10.65
C LEU A 70 1.64 19.66 -11.71
N LEU A 71 1.98 19.71 -12.99
CA LEU A 71 1.02 19.55 -14.07
C LEU A 71 0.52 18.09 -14.16
N LEU A 72 1.46 17.14 -14.14
CA LEU A 72 1.16 15.72 -14.25
C LEU A 72 0.25 15.23 -13.11
N VAL A 73 0.49 15.63 -11.86
CA VAL A 73 -0.37 15.21 -10.75
C VAL A 73 -1.82 15.69 -10.93
N LYS A 74 -2.03 16.90 -11.48
CA LYS A 74 -3.37 17.41 -11.77
C LYS A 74 -4.04 16.59 -12.87
N ILE A 75 -3.33 16.25 -13.95
CA ILE A 75 -3.84 15.39 -15.03
C ILE A 75 -4.19 14.01 -14.48
N ILE A 76 -3.33 13.40 -13.68
CA ILE A 76 -3.54 12.07 -13.09
C ILE A 76 -4.78 12.07 -12.18
N ILE A 77 -4.94 13.06 -11.30
CA ILE A 77 -6.13 13.16 -10.43
C ILE A 77 -7.41 13.36 -11.26
N SER A 78 -7.35 14.14 -12.34
CA SER A 78 -8.51 14.31 -13.24
C SER A 78 -8.91 12.99 -13.91
N LEU A 79 -7.93 12.23 -14.41
CA LEU A 79 -8.18 10.92 -15.03
C LEU A 79 -8.64 9.87 -14.00
N GLU A 80 -8.10 9.90 -12.81
CA GLU A 80 -8.54 9.08 -11.69
C GLU A 80 -10.00 9.40 -11.30
N SER A 81 -10.38 10.69 -11.28
CA SER A 81 -11.77 11.10 -11.02
C SER A 81 -12.72 10.59 -12.09
N ILE A 82 -12.30 10.56 -13.36
CA ILE A 82 -13.08 9.95 -14.44
C ILE A 82 -13.23 8.44 -14.22
N ALA A 83 -12.15 7.75 -13.83
CA ALA A 83 -12.22 6.32 -13.51
C ALA A 83 -13.19 6.05 -12.34
N MET A 84 -13.14 6.85 -11.27
CA MET A 84 -14.10 6.75 -10.16
C MET A 84 -15.54 6.96 -10.62
N LEU A 85 -15.79 7.94 -11.51
CA LEU A 85 -17.12 8.21 -12.06
C LEU A 85 -17.65 7.01 -12.85
N LEU A 86 -16.79 6.31 -13.60
CA LEU A 86 -17.20 5.10 -14.34
C LEU A 86 -17.69 3.99 -13.41
N PHE A 87 -17.06 3.77 -12.25
CA PHE A 87 -17.58 2.82 -11.25
C PHE A 87 -18.99 3.18 -10.78
N ILE A 88 -19.28 4.49 -10.63
CA ILE A 88 -20.56 4.98 -10.14
C ILE A 88 -21.66 4.82 -11.19
N THR A 89 -21.34 5.07 -12.47
CA THR A 89 -22.33 5.18 -13.55
C THR A 89 -22.55 3.88 -14.31
N ILE A 90 -21.50 3.10 -14.57
CA ILE A 90 -21.57 1.91 -15.44
C ILE A 90 -21.07 0.62 -14.79
N GLY A 91 -20.59 0.66 -13.57
CA GLY A 91 -19.98 -0.48 -12.86
C GLY A 91 -20.99 -1.54 -12.41
N ASN A 92 -21.76 -2.14 -13.33
CA ASN A 92 -22.79 -3.12 -13.01
C ASN A 92 -22.48 -4.56 -13.46
N ASP A 93 -21.59 -4.73 -14.43
CA ASP A 93 -21.18 -6.03 -14.96
C ASP A 93 -19.65 -6.16 -14.95
N PHE A 94 -19.16 -7.40 -15.14
CA PHE A 94 -17.73 -7.69 -15.07
C PHE A 94 -16.89 -6.86 -16.03
N VAL A 95 -17.33 -6.66 -17.26
CA VAL A 95 -16.52 -5.97 -18.28
C VAL A 95 -16.38 -4.48 -17.95
N THR A 96 -17.46 -3.83 -17.55
CA THR A 96 -17.46 -2.41 -17.17
C THR A 96 -16.69 -2.20 -15.87
N LEU A 97 -16.79 -3.12 -14.90
CA LEU A 97 -15.97 -3.12 -13.68
C LEU A 97 -14.49 -3.29 -14.00
N LEU A 98 -14.14 -4.20 -14.91
CA LEU A 98 -12.75 -4.45 -15.30
C LEU A 98 -12.12 -3.21 -15.97
N ILE A 99 -12.83 -2.58 -16.92
CA ILE A 99 -12.36 -1.36 -17.57
C ILE A 99 -12.14 -0.25 -16.53
N SER A 100 -13.12 -0.04 -15.66
CA SER A 100 -13.02 0.99 -14.59
C SER A 100 -11.86 0.70 -13.64
N THR A 101 -11.64 -0.57 -13.28
CA THR A 101 -10.55 -1.00 -12.40
C THR A 101 -9.17 -0.80 -13.06
N ILE A 102 -9.04 -1.12 -14.34
CA ILE A 102 -7.82 -0.88 -15.12
C ILE A 102 -7.48 0.62 -15.13
N LEU A 103 -8.46 1.45 -15.47
CA LEU A 103 -8.27 2.90 -15.50
C LEU A 103 -7.90 3.44 -14.12
N PHE A 104 -8.61 3.04 -13.08
CA PHE A 104 -8.30 3.45 -11.72
C PHE A 104 -6.87 3.05 -11.30
N GLY A 105 -6.48 1.80 -11.52
CA GLY A 105 -5.14 1.30 -11.17
C GLY A 105 -4.00 2.02 -11.91
N LEU A 106 -4.24 2.42 -13.19
CA LEU A 106 -3.25 3.17 -13.98
C LEU A 106 -3.00 4.59 -13.47
N PHE A 107 -3.91 5.17 -12.69
CA PHE A 107 -3.80 6.56 -12.22
C PHE A 107 -3.60 6.66 -10.72
N ASN A 108 -4.23 5.81 -9.92
CA ASN A 108 -4.20 5.90 -8.46
C ASN A 108 -2.77 5.80 -7.89
N SER A 109 -2.05 4.72 -8.14
CA SER A 109 -0.69 4.53 -7.60
C SER A 109 0.33 5.58 -8.09
N PRO A 110 0.36 5.98 -9.38
CA PRO A 110 1.20 7.08 -9.84
C PRO A 110 0.87 8.43 -9.20
N CYS A 111 -0.39 8.68 -8.86
CA CYS A 111 -0.79 9.89 -8.14
C CYS A 111 -0.05 10.01 -6.81
N PHE A 112 -0.05 8.95 -5.99
CA PHE A 112 0.66 8.92 -4.72
C PHE A 112 2.17 9.05 -4.90
N SER A 113 2.75 8.34 -5.87
CA SER A 113 4.18 8.39 -6.16
C SER A 113 4.65 9.80 -6.55
N MET A 114 3.87 10.51 -7.36
CA MET A 114 4.15 11.91 -7.74
C MET A 114 3.93 12.86 -6.58
N GLN A 115 2.86 12.70 -5.83
CA GLN A 115 2.57 13.49 -4.65
C GLN A 115 3.72 13.40 -3.63
N ASP A 116 4.23 12.19 -3.37
CA ASP A 116 5.35 11.96 -2.46
C ASP A 116 6.66 12.60 -2.98
N GLY A 117 6.92 12.53 -4.28
CA GLY A 117 8.05 13.20 -4.91
C GLY A 117 7.98 14.73 -4.77
N ILE A 118 6.81 15.30 -5.01
CA ILE A 118 6.56 16.74 -4.85
C ILE A 118 6.69 17.12 -3.36
N GLY A 119 6.02 16.40 -2.46
CA GLY A 119 6.06 16.64 -1.02
C GLY A 119 7.47 16.60 -0.44
N SER A 120 8.29 15.65 -0.91
CA SER A 120 9.72 15.56 -0.54
C SER A 120 10.53 16.78 -1.02
N THR A 121 10.23 17.31 -2.21
CA THR A 121 10.88 18.51 -2.72
C THR A 121 10.55 19.73 -1.87
N TYR A 122 9.26 19.97 -1.58
CA TYR A 122 8.84 21.09 -0.73
C TYR A 122 9.36 20.97 0.70
N SER A 123 9.45 19.75 1.23
CA SER A 123 10.06 19.47 2.53
C SER A 123 11.49 20.00 2.62
N LYS A 124 12.30 19.76 1.59
CA LYS A 124 13.69 20.23 1.52
C LYS A 124 13.76 21.76 1.39
N GLU A 125 13.00 22.34 0.48
CA GLU A 125 13.02 23.79 0.20
C GLU A 125 12.52 24.64 1.38
N GLU A 126 11.54 24.15 2.13
CA GLU A 126 10.97 24.87 3.27
C GLU A 126 11.57 24.47 4.63
N ASN A 127 12.56 23.56 4.65
CA ASN A 127 13.17 23.01 5.86
C ASN A 127 12.12 22.44 6.85
N VAL A 128 11.14 21.70 6.31
CA VAL A 128 10.10 21.04 7.09
C VAL A 128 10.28 19.52 6.97
N PRO A 129 10.26 18.75 8.05
CA PRO A 129 10.37 17.28 7.95
C PRO A 129 9.30 16.69 7.04
N TYR A 130 9.69 15.89 6.05
CA TYR A 130 8.76 15.24 5.11
C TYR A 130 7.72 14.40 5.85
N GLN A 131 8.12 13.75 6.93
CA GLN A 131 7.25 12.95 7.78
C GLN A 131 6.05 13.75 8.29
N SER A 132 6.24 15.06 8.58
CA SER A 132 5.14 15.93 9.06
C SER A 132 4.09 16.23 7.98
N ILE A 133 4.45 16.09 6.70
CA ILE A 133 3.52 16.21 5.57
C ILE A 133 2.86 14.83 5.34
N ARG A 134 3.66 13.78 5.26
CA ARG A 134 3.20 12.41 4.96
C ARG A 134 2.27 11.83 6.03
N TYR A 135 2.52 12.13 7.31
CA TYR A 135 1.69 11.73 8.45
C TYR A 135 0.22 12.15 8.30
N MET A 136 -0.04 13.32 7.72
CA MET A 136 -1.41 13.80 7.50
C MET A 136 -2.19 12.87 6.55
N GLY A 137 -1.50 12.20 5.64
CA GLY A 137 -2.11 11.15 4.80
C GLY A 137 -2.60 9.97 5.64
N SER A 138 -1.78 9.44 6.55
CA SER A 138 -2.18 8.33 7.42
C SER A 138 -3.35 8.72 8.33
N CYS A 139 -3.38 9.97 8.82
CA CYS A 139 -4.53 10.48 9.57
C CYS A 139 -5.79 10.53 8.71
N GLY A 140 -5.69 11.01 7.46
CA GLY A 140 -6.82 11.05 6.53
C GLY A 140 -7.35 9.65 6.21
N TYR A 141 -6.45 8.69 5.99
CA TYR A 141 -6.80 7.30 5.72
C TYR A 141 -7.55 6.66 6.91
N LEU A 142 -7.00 6.78 8.11
CA LEU A 142 -7.62 6.25 9.34
C LEU A 142 -9.01 6.87 9.57
N PHE A 143 -9.10 8.19 9.43
CA PHE A 143 -10.36 8.91 9.65
C PHE A 143 -11.42 8.49 8.61
N ALA A 144 -11.02 8.26 7.36
CA ALA A 144 -11.90 7.77 6.30
C ALA A 144 -12.49 6.39 6.61
N LEU A 145 -11.71 5.47 7.16
CA LEU A 145 -12.20 4.14 7.53
C LEU A 145 -13.25 4.20 8.65
N ILE A 146 -13.06 5.08 9.63
CA ILE A 146 -14.03 5.28 10.72
C ILE A 146 -15.31 5.92 10.18
N VAL A 147 -15.21 6.99 9.41
CA VAL A 147 -16.34 7.66 8.78
C VAL A 147 -17.05 6.72 7.80
N GLY A 148 -16.29 5.98 7.01
CA GLY A 148 -16.80 5.02 6.04
C GLY A 148 -17.62 3.90 6.67
N ALA A 149 -17.24 3.41 7.86
CA ALA A 149 -18.04 2.46 8.62
C ALA A 149 -19.44 3.02 8.95
N GLY A 150 -19.50 4.28 9.36
CA GLY A 150 -20.76 4.99 9.59
C GLY A 150 -21.57 5.20 8.32
N LEU A 151 -20.90 5.55 7.20
CA LEU A 151 -21.56 5.73 5.90
C LEU A 151 -22.15 4.44 5.35
N ILE A 152 -21.44 3.30 5.47
CA ILE A 152 -21.97 1.99 5.07
C ILE A 152 -23.27 1.69 5.81
N SER A 153 -23.26 1.86 7.14
CA SER A 153 -24.44 1.64 7.96
C SER A 153 -25.60 2.57 7.60
N LEU A 154 -25.29 3.86 7.37
CA LEU A 154 -26.25 4.89 7.02
C LEU A 154 -26.91 4.64 5.66
N PHE A 155 -26.11 4.26 4.65
CA PHE A 155 -26.56 4.04 3.28
C PHE A 155 -26.97 2.59 2.98
N LYS A 156 -27.12 1.74 4.02
CA LYS A 156 -27.55 0.34 3.89
C LYS A 156 -26.75 -0.42 2.83
N ASN A 157 -25.42 -0.33 2.92
CA ASN A 157 -24.46 -0.98 2.02
C ASN A 157 -24.55 -0.51 0.55
N ASN A 158 -25.06 0.68 0.30
CA ASN A 158 -25.03 1.27 -1.04
C ASN A 158 -23.69 2.02 -1.26
N TYR A 159 -22.73 1.35 -1.86
CA TYR A 159 -21.38 1.87 -2.12
C TYR A 159 -21.35 3.08 -3.05
N VAL A 160 -22.37 3.28 -3.89
CA VAL A 160 -22.44 4.42 -4.82
C VAL A 160 -22.32 5.75 -4.07
N TYR A 161 -22.98 5.90 -2.92
CA TYR A 161 -22.88 7.13 -2.13
C TYR A 161 -21.49 7.33 -1.53
N ILE A 162 -20.84 6.25 -1.09
CA ILE A 162 -19.46 6.31 -0.56
C ILE A 162 -18.49 6.74 -1.65
N PHE A 163 -18.63 6.16 -2.85
CA PHE A 163 -17.81 6.49 -4.01
C PHE A 163 -18.07 7.91 -4.53
N LEU A 164 -19.32 8.41 -4.45
CA LEU A 164 -19.63 9.81 -4.76
C LEU A 164 -18.93 10.77 -3.78
N ILE A 165 -18.92 10.47 -2.48
CA ILE A 165 -18.19 11.27 -1.49
C ILE A 165 -16.69 11.24 -1.78
N ALA A 166 -16.14 10.06 -2.08
CA ALA A 166 -14.73 9.91 -2.45
C ALA A 166 -14.39 10.72 -3.71
N LEU A 167 -15.23 10.69 -4.74
CA LEU A 167 -15.08 11.48 -5.96
C LEU A 167 -15.09 12.98 -5.67
N ILE A 168 -16.04 13.47 -4.87
CA ILE A 168 -16.11 14.89 -4.48
C ILE A 168 -14.83 15.31 -3.75
N LEU A 169 -14.33 14.50 -2.82
CA LEU A 169 -13.08 14.78 -2.10
C LEU A 169 -11.87 14.75 -3.04
N ASN A 170 -11.83 13.84 -4.02
CA ASN A 170 -10.75 13.79 -5.01
C ASN A 170 -10.77 15.04 -5.91
N LEU A 171 -11.95 15.56 -6.28
CA LEU A 171 -12.10 16.83 -7.02
C LEU A 171 -11.70 18.04 -6.17
N ILE A 172 -12.03 18.05 -4.86
CA ILE A 172 -11.54 19.07 -3.94
C ILE A 172 -10.01 19.03 -3.86
N CYS A 173 -9.42 17.83 -3.79
CA CYS A 173 -7.98 17.66 -3.83
C CYS A 173 -7.38 18.23 -5.14
N LEU A 174 -7.99 17.98 -6.28
CA LEU A 174 -7.59 18.56 -7.58
C LEU A 174 -7.59 20.09 -7.54
N ILE A 175 -8.63 20.70 -7.01
CA ILE A 175 -8.71 22.17 -6.85
C ILE A 175 -7.58 22.69 -5.96
N LEU A 176 -7.27 22.02 -4.86
CA LEU A 176 -6.18 22.42 -3.97
C LEU A 176 -4.81 22.38 -4.64
N TRP A 177 -4.58 21.45 -5.58
CA TRP A 177 -3.33 21.40 -6.35
C TRP A 177 -3.11 22.62 -7.25
N PHE A 178 -4.13 23.40 -7.62
CA PHE A 178 -3.95 24.65 -8.36
C PHE A 178 -3.37 25.77 -7.50
N PHE A 179 -3.46 25.69 -6.16
CA PHE A 179 -2.86 26.68 -5.26
C PHE A 179 -1.37 26.42 -4.96
N ILE A 180 -0.84 25.26 -5.37
CA ILE A 180 0.58 24.94 -5.21
C ILE A 180 1.37 25.55 -6.36
N LYS A 181 2.34 26.43 -6.00
CA LYS A 181 3.19 27.16 -6.95
C LYS A 181 4.59 26.53 -7.02
N PRO A 182 5.17 26.33 -8.21
CA PRO A 182 6.54 25.81 -8.34
C PRO A 182 7.57 26.79 -7.78
N PHE A 183 8.67 26.27 -7.24
CA PHE A 183 9.86 27.05 -6.96
C PHE A 183 10.64 27.32 -8.28
N GLU A 184 11.25 28.51 -8.38
CA GLU A 184 11.92 28.94 -9.62
C GLU A 184 13.26 28.22 -9.88
N ASN A 185 13.93 27.70 -8.85
CA ASN A 185 15.33 27.25 -8.91
C ASN A 185 15.60 25.78 -8.52
N VAL A 186 14.65 24.88 -8.67
CA VAL A 186 14.91 23.46 -8.41
C VAL A 186 15.61 22.83 -9.61
N THR A 187 16.95 22.78 -9.58
CA THR A 187 17.74 21.98 -10.50
C THR A 187 17.51 20.49 -10.22
N SER A 188 17.09 19.75 -11.23
CA SER A 188 17.05 18.29 -11.14
C SER A 188 18.48 17.75 -11.03
N GLU A 189 18.84 17.15 -9.89
CA GLU A 189 20.08 16.39 -9.78
C GLU A 189 20.13 15.33 -10.88
N GLU A 190 21.14 15.36 -11.72
CA GLU A 190 21.38 14.32 -12.74
C GLU A 190 21.57 12.99 -12.05
N LYS A 191 20.62 12.07 -12.27
CA LYS A 191 20.71 10.70 -11.79
C LYS A 191 21.83 9.98 -12.55
N LYS A 192 23.01 9.82 -11.93
CA LYS A 192 24.09 8.98 -12.49
C LYS A 192 23.52 7.59 -12.82
N LYS A 193 23.76 7.15 -14.06
CA LYS A 193 23.40 5.80 -14.52
C LYS A 193 24.23 4.76 -13.75
N VAL A 194 23.61 4.11 -12.78
CA VAL A 194 24.17 2.96 -12.05
C VAL A 194 23.54 1.70 -12.60
N THR A 195 24.29 0.60 -12.75
CA THR A 195 23.81 -0.62 -13.43
C THR A 195 22.96 -1.49 -12.50
N PHE A 196 21.87 -2.09 -13.01
CA PHE A 196 20.98 -3.00 -12.28
C PHE A 196 21.70 -4.26 -11.76
N LEU A 197 22.68 -4.74 -12.54
CA LEU A 197 23.46 -5.94 -12.26
C LEU A 197 24.24 -5.90 -10.93
N GLU A 198 24.72 -4.70 -10.53
CA GLU A 198 25.44 -4.54 -9.26
C GLU A 198 24.57 -4.80 -8.02
N THR A 199 23.26 -4.56 -8.13
CA THR A 199 22.32 -4.80 -7.02
C THR A 199 22.05 -6.30 -6.88
N ILE A 200 21.92 -7.02 -8.00
CA ILE A 200 21.61 -8.45 -8.06
C ILE A 200 22.85 -9.31 -7.71
N SER A 201 24.08 -8.81 -7.85
CA SER A 201 25.28 -9.57 -7.48
C SER A 201 25.47 -9.75 -5.96
N ASN A 202 24.76 -9.01 -5.11
CA ASN A 202 24.86 -9.12 -3.67
C ASN A 202 23.99 -10.27 -3.12
N LYS A 203 24.64 -11.38 -2.70
CA LYS A 203 23.97 -12.57 -2.16
C LYS A 203 23.03 -12.24 -0.98
N THR A 204 23.42 -11.34 -0.09
CA THR A 204 22.58 -10.91 1.05
C THR A 204 21.32 -10.20 0.56
N PHE A 205 21.44 -9.38 -0.48
CA PHE A 205 20.29 -8.72 -1.09
C PHE A 205 19.35 -9.72 -1.76
N ILE A 206 19.88 -10.71 -2.50
CA ILE A 206 19.04 -11.75 -3.14
C ILE A 206 18.24 -12.54 -2.11
N LEU A 207 18.89 -13.00 -1.04
CA LEU A 207 18.20 -13.74 0.02
C LEU A 207 17.12 -12.87 0.69
N TYR A 208 17.44 -11.61 0.96
CA TYR A 208 16.48 -10.66 1.50
C TYR A 208 15.32 -10.40 0.53
N PHE A 209 15.60 -10.27 -0.77
CA PHE A 209 14.62 -10.09 -1.82
C PHE A 209 13.65 -11.26 -1.90
N ILE A 210 14.14 -12.50 -1.92
CA ILE A 210 13.30 -13.70 -1.94
C ILE A 210 12.43 -13.75 -0.68
N ALA A 211 13.02 -13.57 0.50
CA ALA A 211 12.27 -13.58 1.75
C ALA A 211 11.20 -12.46 1.79
N TYR A 212 11.55 -11.26 1.34
CA TYR A 212 10.63 -10.13 1.24
C TYR A 212 9.41 -10.47 0.37
N VAL A 213 9.65 -11.01 -0.82
CA VAL A 213 8.56 -11.37 -1.76
C VAL A 213 7.67 -12.46 -1.17
N LEU A 214 8.24 -13.49 -0.54
CA LEU A 214 7.47 -14.58 0.06
C LEU A 214 6.63 -14.10 1.25
N ILE A 215 7.19 -13.25 2.12
CA ILE A 215 6.51 -12.81 3.34
C ILE A 215 5.48 -11.72 3.01
N ILE A 216 5.94 -10.65 2.38
CA ILE A 216 5.10 -9.47 2.15
C ILE A 216 4.11 -9.72 1.01
N GLY A 217 4.53 -10.47 -0.03
CA GLY A 217 3.62 -10.88 -1.11
C GLY A 217 2.43 -11.67 -0.57
N CYS A 218 2.68 -12.72 0.21
CA CYS A 218 1.60 -13.51 0.81
C CYS A 218 0.78 -12.70 1.83
N SER A 219 1.39 -11.79 2.60
CA SER A 219 0.66 -10.91 3.51
C SER A 219 -0.33 -10.02 2.76
N ASN A 220 0.10 -9.40 1.65
CA ASN A 220 -0.78 -8.54 0.84
C ASN A 220 -1.91 -9.32 0.17
N VAL A 221 -1.63 -10.56 -0.28
CA VAL A 221 -2.67 -11.44 -0.81
C VAL A 221 -3.67 -11.81 0.29
N ALA A 222 -3.20 -12.14 1.49
CA ALA A 222 -4.06 -12.39 2.65
C ALA A 222 -4.97 -11.19 2.95
N ASP A 223 -4.46 -9.96 2.83
CA ASP A 223 -5.24 -8.74 3.00
C ASP A 223 -6.31 -8.57 1.91
N SER A 224 -5.98 -8.90 0.65
CA SER A 224 -6.93 -8.81 -0.47
C SER A 224 -8.15 -9.72 -0.28
N TYR A 225 -7.99 -10.85 0.41
CA TYR A 225 -9.06 -11.80 0.69
C TYR A 225 -9.61 -11.72 2.11
N LEU A 226 -9.14 -10.77 2.94
CA LEU A 226 -9.56 -10.67 4.34
C LEU A 226 -11.06 -10.43 4.49
N PHE A 227 -11.66 -9.59 3.63
CA PHE A 227 -13.10 -9.41 3.63
C PHE A 227 -13.85 -10.74 3.40
N SER A 228 -13.43 -11.51 2.38
CA SER A 228 -14.02 -12.82 2.08
C SER A 228 -13.88 -13.78 3.26
N ARG A 229 -12.71 -13.78 3.94
CA ARG A 229 -12.48 -14.63 5.12
C ARG A 229 -13.39 -14.29 6.29
N LEU A 230 -13.51 -13.01 6.60
CA LEU A 230 -14.34 -12.56 7.72
C LEU A 230 -15.83 -12.65 7.40
N LEU A 231 -16.21 -12.51 6.13
CA LEU A 231 -17.59 -12.67 5.69
C LEU A 231 -18.09 -14.12 5.87
N GLU A 232 -17.23 -15.14 5.67
CA GLU A 232 -17.56 -16.52 5.99
C GLU A 232 -17.81 -16.76 7.49
N ALA A 233 -17.19 -15.93 8.34
CA ALA A 233 -17.44 -15.91 9.78
C ALA A 233 -18.59 -14.95 10.18
N ASN A 234 -19.43 -14.53 9.21
CA ASN A 234 -20.58 -13.65 9.39
C ASN A 234 -20.26 -12.23 9.90
N ILE A 235 -19.13 -11.64 9.50
CA ILE A 235 -18.87 -10.23 9.78
C ILE A 235 -19.85 -9.34 9.01
N GLN A 236 -20.27 -8.25 9.63
CA GLN A 236 -21.00 -7.21 8.94
C GLN A 236 -20.02 -6.21 8.27
N GLU A 237 -20.43 -5.61 7.15
CA GLU A 237 -19.56 -4.73 6.35
C GLU A 237 -18.99 -3.54 7.13
N TYR A 238 -19.81 -2.91 7.98
CA TYR A 238 -19.33 -1.81 8.83
C TYR A 238 -18.30 -2.27 9.88
N GLN A 239 -18.44 -3.51 10.39
CA GLN A 239 -17.47 -4.09 11.32
C GLN A 239 -16.13 -4.35 10.63
N TYR A 240 -16.14 -4.83 9.37
CA TYR A 240 -14.92 -4.99 8.59
C TYR A 240 -14.15 -3.68 8.45
N SER A 241 -14.85 -2.58 8.18
CA SER A 241 -14.24 -1.26 8.09
C SER A 241 -13.56 -0.84 9.42
N LEU A 242 -14.19 -1.14 10.57
CA LEU A 242 -13.61 -0.88 11.88
C LEU A 242 -12.40 -1.77 12.18
N VAL A 243 -12.42 -3.03 11.73
CA VAL A 243 -11.25 -3.92 11.82
C VAL A 243 -10.08 -3.32 11.05
N PHE A 244 -10.32 -2.87 9.82
CA PHE A 244 -9.28 -2.25 9.01
C PHE A 244 -8.77 -0.93 9.62
N ALA A 245 -9.66 -0.11 10.18
CA ALA A 245 -9.28 1.09 10.94
C ALA A 245 -8.39 0.76 12.15
N SER A 246 -8.69 -0.32 12.85
CA SER A 246 -7.89 -0.80 13.99
C SER A 246 -6.49 -1.28 13.57
N GLU A 247 -6.38 -1.96 12.42
CA GLU A 247 -5.07 -2.33 11.83
C GLU A 247 -4.22 -1.09 11.55
N VAL A 248 -4.78 -0.07 10.90
CA VAL A 248 -4.07 1.17 10.58
C VAL A 248 -3.70 1.96 11.84
N LEU A 249 -4.57 1.98 12.85
CA LEU A 249 -4.28 2.62 14.13
C LEU A 249 -3.09 1.95 14.84
N LEU A 250 -3.08 0.62 14.90
CA LEU A 250 -1.97 -0.14 15.49
C LEU A 250 -0.67 0.06 14.71
N GLU A 251 -0.73 0.12 13.37
CA GLU A 251 0.43 0.45 12.54
C GLU A 251 1.03 1.82 12.91
N ILE A 252 0.19 2.84 13.03
CA ILE A 252 0.61 4.21 13.42
C ILE A 252 1.25 4.20 14.82
N ILE A 253 0.65 3.50 15.79
CA ILE A 253 1.20 3.40 17.15
C ILE A 253 2.59 2.77 17.13
N VAL A 254 2.76 1.64 16.40
CA VAL A 254 4.05 0.96 16.29
C VAL A 254 5.09 1.84 15.59
N LEU A 255 4.71 2.55 14.53
CA LEU A 255 5.61 3.49 13.85
C LEU A 255 6.08 4.62 14.80
N ILE A 256 5.19 5.21 15.57
CA ILE A 256 5.53 6.26 16.53
C ILE A 256 6.43 5.69 17.65
N MET A 257 6.10 4.54 18.19
CA MET A 257 6.91 3.91 19.23
C MET A 257 8.31 3.55 18.72
N SER A 258 8.41 3.04 17.49
CA SER A 258 9.69 2.67 16.89
C SER A 258 10.63 3.88 16.75
N THR A 259 10.12 5.08 16.42
CA THR A 259 10.96 6.28 16.31
C THR A 259 11.62 6.68 17.63
N ARG A 260 11.01 6.34 18.78
CA ARG A 260 11.51 6.68 20.11
C ARG A 260 12.41 5.62 20.72
N PHE A 261 12.11 4.33 20.50
CA PHE A 261 12.71 3.22 21.26
C PHE A 261 13.63 2.34 20.41
N LEU A 262 13.54 2.40 19.07
CA LEU A 262 14.28 1.50 18.21
C LEU A 262 15.74 1.96 18.03
N LYS A 263 16.66 1.23 18.68
CA LYS A 263 18.11 1.41 18.51
C LYS A 263 18.63 0.51 17.40
N GLU A 264 19.69 0.94 16.72
CA GLU A 264 20.29 0.26 15.56
C GLU A 264 20.63 -1.21 15.80
N LYS A 265 21.13 -1.54 16.98
CA LYS A 265 21.48 -2.92 17.38
C LYS A 265 20.28 -3.88 17.38
N TYR A 266 19.06 -3.37 17.44
CA TYR A 266 17.83 -4.17 17.48
C TYR A 266 17.10 -4.28 16.13
N TYR A 267 17.58 -3.62 15.04
CA TYR A 267 16.86 -3.62 13.75
C TYR A 267 16.56 -5.02 13.22
N VAL A 268 17.54 -5.93 13.25
CA VAL A 268 17.36 -7.31 12.78
C VAL A 268 16.39 -8.08 13.67
N MET A 269 16.48 -7.93 14.98
CA MET A 269 15.55 -8.55 15.92
C MET A 269 14.13 -8.06 15.69
N PHE A 270 13.96 -6.76 15.53
CA PHE A 270 12.67 -6.14 15.28
C PHE A 270 12.07 -6.58 13.93
N LEU A 271 12.90 -6.71 12.88
CA LEU A 271 12.48 -7.31 11.62
C LEU A 271 11.96 -8.74 11.83
N LYS A 272 12.73 -9.59 12.51
CA LYS A 272 12.35 -10.99 12.76
C LYS A 272 11.01 -11.09 13.50
N ILE A 273 10.81 -10.30 14.54
CA ILE A 273 9.55 -10.25 15.29
C ILE A 273 8.40 -9.82 14.38
N SER A 274 8.59 -8.74 13.61
CA SER A 274 7.54 -8.19 12.72
C SER A 274 7.08 -9.18 11.66
N VAL A 275 8.02 -9.86 10.98
CA VAL A 275 7.67 -10.85 9.96
C VAL A 275 7.05 -12.11 10.57
N SER A 276 7.46 -12.48 11.78
CA SER A 276 6.84 -13.61 12.51
C SER A 276 5.39 -13.29 12.89
N ILE A 277 5.08 -12.06 13.29
CA ILE A 277 3.70 -11.62 13.56
C ILE A 277 2.84 -11.69 12.31
N LEU A 278 3.35 -11.24 11.14
CA LEU A 278 2.61 -11.33 9.87
C LEU A 278 2.29 -12.78 9.48
N CYS A 279 3.25 -13.68 9.64
CA CYS A 279 3.04 -15.10 9.37
C CYS A 279 2.05 -15.74 10.36
N LEU A 280 2.24 -15.47 11.66
CA LEU A 280 1.35 -15.96 12.71
C LEU A 280 -0.10 -15.52 12.43
N ARG A 281 -0.29 -14.26 12.03
CA ARG A 281 -1.60 -13.77 11.60
C ARG A 281 -2.21 -14.63 10.48
N SER A 282 -1.45 -14.89 9.42
CA SER A 282 -1.94 -15.68 8.29
C SER A 282 -2.33 -17.10 8.71
N LEU A 283 -1.52 -17.74 9.55
CA LEU A 283 -1.82 -19.08 10.09
C LEU A 283 -3.07 -19.09 10.97
N LEU A 284 -3.20 -18.09 11.87
CA LEU A 284 -4.35 -17.99 12.77
C LEU A 284 -5.64 -17.68 12.04
N LEU A 285 -5.60 -16.87 10.97
CA LEU A 285 -6.75 -16.63 10.10
C LEU A 285 -7.15 -17.88 9.29
N GLY A 286 -6.27 -18.84 9.12
CA GLY A 286 -6.55 -20.13 8.50
C GLY A 286 -7.22 -21.16 9.44
N LEU A 287 -7.35 -20.85 10.73
CA LEU A 287 -8.03 -21.73 11.68
C LEU A 287 -9.54 -21.48 11.69
N ASP A 288 -10.31 -22.53 11.99
CA ASP A 288 -11.75 -22.42 12.17
C ASP A 288 -12.07 -21.91 13.58
N LEU A 289 -12.14 -20.59 13.70
CA LEU A 289 -12.28 -19.87 14.96
C LEU A 289 -13.47 -18.93 14.93
N PRO A 290 -14.08 -18.64 16.11
CA PRO A 290 -15.12 -17.63 16.23
C PRO A 290 -14.68 -16.26 15.71
N LEU A 291 -15.63 -15.48 15.16
CA LEU A 291 -15.38 -14.16 14.55
C LEU A 291 -14.56 -13.22 15.45
N THR A 292 -14.79 -13.23 16.76
CA THR A 292 -14.09 -12.37 17.73
C THR A 292 -12.56 -12.61 17.72
N PHE A 293 -12.14 -13.88 17.65
CA PHE A 293 -10.73 -14.24 17.55
C PHE A 293 -10.15 -13.86 16.19
N LEU A 294 -10.90 -14.12 15.09
CA LEU A 294 -10.46 -13.74 13.75
C LEU A 294 -10.26 -12.24 13.61
N ILE A 295 -11.16 -11.42 14.18
CA ILE A 295 -10.97 -9.95 14.25
C ILE A 295 -9.70 -9.58 15.02
N SER A 296 -9.50 -10.18 16.18
CA SER A 296 -8.31 -9.91 17.01
C SER A 296 -7.02 -10.26 16.27
N PHE A 297 -7.02 -11.37 15.54
CA PHE A 297 -5.85 -11.79 14.75
C PHE A 297 -5.67 -10.97 13.48
N ALA A 298 -6.74 -10.50 12.84
CA ALA A 298 -6.65 -9.56 11.73
C ALA A 298 -5.86 -8.30 12.15
N CYS A 299 -6.14 -7.75 13.32
CA CYS A 299 -5.46 -6.56 13.86
C CYS A 299 -3.94 -6.73 14.04
N LEU A 300 -3.41 -7.96 14.13
CA LEU A 300 -1.97 -8.23 14.19
C LEU A 300 -1.22 -7.68 12.96
N ARG A 301 -1.92 -7.49 11.84
CA ARG A 301 -1.35 -6.85 10.65
C ARG A 301 -0.75 -5.48 10.97
N GLY A 302 -1.48 -4.65 11.71
CA GLY A 302 -0.99 -3.31 12.07
C GLY A 302 0.32 -3.37 12.83
N ILE A 303 0.46 -4.31 13.77
CA ILE A 303 1.69 -4.50 14.55
C ILE A 303 2.82 -5.02 13.67
N GLY A 304 2.57 -6.09 12.91
CA GLY A 304 3.57 -6.72 12.06
C GLY A 304 4.03 -5.79 10.92
N TRP A 305 3.09 -5.14 10.24
CA TRP A 305 3.38 -4.24 9.13
C TRP A 305 4.06 -2.94 9.60
N GLY A 306 3.56 -2.31 10.66
CA GLY A 306 4.18 -1.12 11.24
C GLY A 306 5.60 -1.39 11.73
N GLY A 307 5.83 -2.54 12.35
CA GLY A 307 7.16 -2.98 12.74
C GLY A 307 8.08 -3.23 11.56
N PHE A 308 7.60 -3.89 10.53
CA PHE A 308 8.35 -4.12 9.28
C PHE A 308 8.74 -2.81 8.60
N LEU A 309 7.79 -1.88 8.41
CA LEU A 309 8.05 -0.58 7.78
C LEU A 309 9.09 0.25 8.54
N SER A 310 9.11 0.13 9.88
CA SER A 310 10.05 0.85 10.73
C SER A 310 11.51 0.50 10.45
N VAL A 311 11.80 -0.75 10.05
CA VAL A 311 13.17 -1.26 9.90
C VAL A 311 13.57 -1.61 8.48
N HIS A 312 12.61 -1.86 7.58
CA HIS A 312 12.86 -2.34 6.23
C HIS A 312 13.89 -1.49 5.47
N ILE A 313 13.66 -0.19 5.36
CA ILE A 313 14.56 0.73 4.63
C ILE A 313 15.92 0.85 5.34
N LEU A 314 15.95 0.83 6.67
CA LEU A 314 17.17 0.93 7.46
C LEU A 314 18.07 -0.30 7.26
N ILE A 315 17.47 -1.48 7.23
CA ILE A 315 18.18 -2.73 6.94
C ILE A 315 18.65 -2.76 5.48
N LEU A 316 17.81 -2.33 4.55
CA LEU A 316 18.16 -2.29 3.13
C LEU A 316 19.37 -1.38 2.88
N ARG A 317 19.46 -0.21 3.55
CA ARG A 317 20.63 0.68 3.48
C ARG A 317 21.92 0.03 3.99
N LYS A 318 21.83 -0.94 4.89
CA LYS A 318 23.00 -1.68 5.39
C LYS A 318 23.42 -2.83 4.49
N ILE A 319 22.47 -3.40 3.73
CA ILE A 319 22.72 -4.49 2.77
C ILE A 319 23.29 -3.94 1.46
N VAL A 320 22.73 -2.83 0.97
CA VAL A 320 23.08 -2.25 -0.34
C VAL A 320 23.76 -0.89 -0.14
N SER A 321 24.65 -0.51 -1.05
CA SER A 321 25.26 0.81 -1.00
C SER A 321 24.22 1.93 -1.19
N ASN A 322 24.45 3.11 -0.62
CA ASN A 322 23.53 4.25 -0.72
C ASN A 322 23.21 4.65 -2.18
N LYS A 323 24.15 4.42 -3.11
CA LYS A 323 23.96 4.67 -4.56
C LYS A 323 22.94 3.72 -5.20
N LEU A 324 22.77 2.50 -4.67
CA LEU A 324 21.91 1.43 -5.21
C LEU A 324 20.56 1.34 -4.51
N ILE A 325 20.34 2.05 -3.41
CA ILE A 325 19.16 1.87 -2.56
C ILE A 325 17.83 2.13 -3.30
N THR A 326 17.78 3.18 -4.11
CA THR A 326 16.58 3.50 -4.91
C THR A 326 16.24 2.37 -5.89
N LYS A 327 17.27 1.77 -6.50
CA LYS A 327 17.09 0.65 -7.43
C LYS A 327 16.66 -0.62 -6.71
N ALA A 328 17.25 -0.89 -5.54
CA ALA A 328 16.86 -2.00 -4.70
C ALA A 328 15.38 -1.89 -4.28
N ILE A 329 14.94 -0.72 -3.85
CA ILE A 329 13.53 -0.45 -3.52
C ILE A 329 12.63 -0.66 -4.74
N SER A 330 13.02 -0.12 -5.92
CA SER A 330 12.26 -0.30 -7.15
C SER A 330 12.12 -1.78 -7.54
N LEU A 331 13.20 -2.57 -7.43
CA LEU A 331 13.15 -4.02 -7.70
C LEU A 331 12.18 -4.74 -6.76
N LEU A 332 12.24 -4.43 -5.46
CA LEU A 332 11.32 -4.99 -4.46
C LEU A 332 9.87 -4.64 -4.77
N THR A 333 9.61 -3.39 -5.12
CA THR A 333 8.25 -2.91 -5.45
C THR A 333 7.72 -3.58 -6.72
N VAL A 334 8.53 -3.69 -7.78
CA VAL A 334 8.15 -4.35 -9.03
C VAL A 334 7.82 -5.83 -8.79
N ALA A 335 8.73 -6.54 -8.09
CA ALA A 335 8.52 -7.96 -7.79
C ALA A 335 7.27 -8.17 -6.93
N LEU A 336 7.05 -7.31 -5.93
CA LEU A 336 5.88 -7.38 -5.07
C LEU A 336 4.58 -7.15 -5.85
N SER A 337 4.55 -6.16 -6.75
CA SER A 337 3.38 -5.89 -7.59
C SER A 337 3.05 -7.05 -8.52
N LEU A 338 4.09 -7.67 -9.11
CA LEU A 338 3.91 -8.86 -9.97
C LEU A 338 3.37 -10.04 -9.17
N VAL A 339 3.98 -10.34 -8.02
CA VAL A 339 3.55 -11.47 -7.18
C VAL A 339 2.15 -11.24 -6.63
N ASN A 340 1.86 -10.04 -6.13
CA ASN A 340 0.51 -9.69 -5.65
C ASN A 340 -0.51 -9.83 -6.77
N GLY A 341 -0.25 -9.27 -7.95
CA GLY A 341 -1.15 -9.37 -9.08
C GLY A 341 -1.43 -10.83 -9.48
N LEU A 342 -0.38 -11.63 -9.66
CA LEU A 342 -0.52 -13.05 -10.04
C LEU A 342 -1.21 -13.87 -8.95
N MET A 343 -0.76 -13.76 -7.72
CA MET A 343 -1.33 -14.55 -6.61
C MET A 343 -2.75 -14.13 -6.28
N THR A 344 -3.11 -12.86 -6.43
CA THR A 344 -4.50 -12.41 -6.22
C THR A 344 -5.38 -12.86 -7.40
N LEU A 345 -4.89 -12.79 -8.63
CA LEU A 345 -5.62 -13.23 -9.82
C LEU A 345 -5.98 -14.73 -9.75
N PHE A 346 -5.01 -15.58 -9.40
CA PHE A 346 -5.22 -17.03 -9.28
C PHE A 346 -5.74 -17.44 -7.90
N GLY A 347 -5.67 -16.57 -6.91
CA GLY A 347 -6.04 -16.85 -5.52
C GLY A 347 -7.48 -17.30 -5.37
N THR A 348 -8.41 -16.74 -6.15
CA THR A 348 -9.81 -17.16 -6.14
C THR A 348 -10.01 -18.63 -6.53
N LYS A 349 -9.27 -19.10 -7.57
CA LYS A 349 -9.31 -20.52 -7.95
C LYS A 349 -8.74 -21.44 -6.87
N ILE A 350 -7.63 -21.02 -6.25
CA ILE A 350 -7.01 -21.76 -5.15
C ILE A 350 -7.94 -21.76 -3.94
N TYR A 351 -8.53 -20.63 -3.62
CA TYR A 351 -9.50 -20.46 -2.53
C TYR A 351 -10.75 -21.30 -2.75
N SER A 352 -11.33 -21.30 -3.97
CA SER A 352 -12.53 -22.11 -4.28
C SER A 352 -12.25 -23.63 -4.24
N PHE A 353 -11.01 -24.05 -4.56
CA PHE A 353 -10.62 -25.46 -4.53
C PHE A 353 -10.24 -25.94 -3.13
N LEU A 354 -9.48 -25.18 -2.36
CA LEU A 354 -8.96 -25.57 -1.05
C LEU A 354 -9.88 -25.19 0.12
N GLY A 355 -10.81 -24.25 -0.09
CA GLY A 355 -11.51 -23.54 0.98
C GLY A 355 -10.65 -22.42 1.59
N ILE A 356 -11.31 -21.42 2.20
CA ILE A 356 -10.64 -20.21 2.69
C ILE A 356 -9.62 -20.50 3.81
N ASN A 357 -9.93 -21.44 4.70
CA ASN A 357 -9.06 -21.81 5.80
C ASN A 357 -7.73 -22.36 5.29
N ASN A 358 -7.79 -23.36 4.40
CA ASN A 358 -6.59 -23.96 3.81
C ASN A 358 -5.82 -22.97 2.92
N PHE A 359 -6.53 -22.04 2.26
CA PHE A 359 -5.88 -20.95 1.51
C PHE A 359 -5.01 -20.08 2.41
N TYR A 360 -5.52 -19.66 3.59
CA TYR A 360 -4.73 -18.89 4.56
C TYR A 360 -3.59 -19.70 5.18
N LEU A 361 -3.79 -21.00 5.45
CA LEU A 361 -2.73 -21.90 5.90
C LEU A 361 -1.63 -22.05 4.83
N LEU A 362 -1.99 -22.13 3.55
CA LEU A 362 -1.04 -22.16 2.43
C LEU A 362 -0.20 -20.87 2.39
N LEU A 363 -0.83 -19.69 2.49
CA LEU A 363 -0.14 -18.40 2.54
C LEU A 363 0.82 -18.32 3.72
N GLY A 364 0.36 -18.75 4.91
CA GLY A 364 1.19 -18.85 6.12
C GLY A 364 2.37 -19.80 5.94
N GLY A 365 2.17 -20.96 5.31
CA GLY A 365 3.23 -21.92 4.98
C GLY A 365 4.30 -21.33 4.05
N ILE A 366 3.90 -20.59 3.02
CA ILE A 366 4.84 -19.89 2.14
C ILE A 366 5.61 -18.80 2.90
N GLN A 367 4.93 -18.05 3.78
CA GLN A 367 5.58 -17.05 4.64
C GLN A 367 6.60 -17.68 5.59
N LEU A 368 6.35 -18.88 6.12
CA LEU A 368 7.31 -19.62 6.98
C LEU A 368 8.62 -19.89 6.24
N ILE A 369 8.58 -20.24 4.95
CA ILE A 369 9.80 -20.42 4.14
C ILE A 369 10.59 -19.10 4.10
N GLY A 370 9.92 -17.97 3.86
CA GLY A 370 10.54 -16.65 3.88
C GLY A 370 11.15 -16.29 5.25
N ILE A 371 10.46 -16.64 6.34
CA ILE A 371 10.95 -16.43 7.71
C ILE A 371 12.21 -17.27 7.97
N ILE A 372 12.23 -18.53 7.59
CA ILE A 372 13.42 -19.39 7.73
C ILE A 372 14.62 -18.73 7.06
N ILE A 373 14.43 -18.19 5.84
CA ILE A 373 15.50 -17.46 5.14
C ILE A 373 15.99 -16.27 5.99
N ILE A 374 15.09 -15.44 6.54
CA ILE A 374 15.45 -14.27 7.37
C ILE A 374 16.17 -14.70 8.66
N PHE A 375 15.81 -15.83 9.25
CA PHE A 375 16.43 -16.30 10.49
C PHE A 375 17.81 -16.91 10.26
N VAL A 376 18.01 -17.63 9.17
CA VAL A 376 19.29 -18.24 8.80
C VAL A 376 20.26 -17.23 8.18
N MET A 377 19.73 -16.17 7.56
CA MET A 377 20.53 -15.17 6.87
C MET A 377 21.44 -14.43 7.88
N LYS A 378 22.75 -14.47 7.61
CA LYS A 378 23.71 -13.63 8.31
C LYS A 378 23.70 -12.24 7.67
N PHE A 379 23.16 -11.25 8.37
CA PHE A 379 23.22 -9.86 7.95
C PHE A 379 24.65 -9.36 8.03
N LYS A 380 25.41 -9.44 6.93
CA LYS A 380 26.70 -8.80 6.82
C LYS A 380 26.44 -7.32 6.52
N PHE A 381 26.54 -6.49 7.53
CA PHE A 381 26.48 -5.04 7.36
C PHE A 381 27.83 -4.54 6.84
N LYS A 382 27.81 -3.72 5.80
CA LYS A 382 29.03 -3.00 5.39
C LYS A 382 29.33 -1.94 6.46
N GLU A 383 30.38 -2.16 7.23
CA GLU A 383 30.87 -1.23 8.27
C GLU A 383 31.43 0.11 7.69
N ASP A 384 31.50 0.26 6.36
CA ASP A 384 32.34 1.27 5.71
C ASP A 384 31.61 2.55 5.29
N CYS A 385 30.55 2.99 5.92
CA CYS A 385 29.89 4.25 5.52
C CYS A 385 29.63 5.26 6.66
N ILE A 386 30.25 5.09 7.85
CA ILE A 386 30.05 6.04 8.96
C ILE A 386 31.22 7.02 9.11
N ASN A 387 32.33 6.80 8.44
CA ASN A 387 33.49 7.73 8.47
C ASN A 387 33.83 8.22 7.06
N LYS A 388 33.03 9.14 6.53
CA LYS A 388 33.49 10.17 5.59
C LYS A 388 32.43 11.26 5.46
#